data_4eb758427c03c02b1349273b1c6b719f
#
_entry.id   4eb758427c03c02b1349273b1c6b719f
#
_cell.length_a   1.000
_cell.length_b   1.000
_cell.length_c   1.000
_cell.angle_alpha   90.00
_cell.angle_beta   90.00
_cell.angle_gamma   90.00
#
_symmetry.space_group_name_H-M   'P 1'
#
loop_
_entity.id
_entity.type
_entity.pdbx_description
1 polymer ?
#
loop_
_entity_poly.entity_id
_entity_poly.type
_entity_poly.pdbx_seq_one_letter_code
_entity_poly.pdbx_strand_id
1 'polypeptide(L)'
;MSRTSTSSSRARTEQPSEPTGHDAEDDLEAPCSIARSLEIIGDRWTILILRDAFRGLRRFDELRRDLGIPRAVLADRLKKLVDAGVLHRRRYQEHPPRDEYRLTPMGIELSPILVALMHWGDRWLADDGPPTVLVHEPCGTDVELGFHCRTCDVDFPPTAIVSRPGPGSAA
;
A
#
# COMPACT_ATOMS: atom_id res chain seq x y z
N MET A 1 -28.23 -52.37 -56.51
CA MET A 1 -27.09 -52.37 -55.56
C MET A 1 -26.49 -50.95 -55.56
N SER A 2 -27.04 -50.07 -54.76
CA SER A 2 -26.63 -48.66 -54.70
C SER A 2 -25.77 -48.48 -53.48
N ARG A 3 -24.55 -47.90 -53.66
CA ARG A 3 -23.65 -47.51 -52.58
C ARG A 3 -23.87 -45.99 -52.27
N THR A 4 -24.33 -45.68 -51.09
CA THR A 4 -24.44 -44.34 -50.60
C THR A 4 -23.14 -43.99 -49.92
N SER A 5 -22.44 -42.93 -50.42
CA SER A 5 -21.27 -42.32 -49.82
C SER A 5 -21.72 -41.28 -48.85
N THR A 6 -21.37 -41.43 -47.55
CA THR A 6 -21.57 -40.43 -46.50
C THR A 6 -20.34 -39.54 -46.45
N SER A 7 -20.51 -38.25 -46.77
CA SER A 7 -19.50 -37.19 -46.63
C SER A 7 -19.46 -36.74 -45.18
N SER A 8 -18.31 -36.95 -44.51
CA SER A 8 -18.04 -36.47 -43.16
C SER A 8 -17.52 -35.07 -43.25
N SER A 9 -18.36 -34.09 -42.87
CA SER A 9 -17.96 -32.70 -42.68
C SER A 9 -17.23 -32.56 -41.37
N ARG A 10 -15.90 -32.32 -41.41
CA ARG A 10 -15.09 -31.95 -40.25
C ARG A 10 -15.39 -30.51 -39.87
N ALA A 11 -16.03 -30.33 -38.72
CA ALA A 11 -16.14 -29.02 -38.07
C ALA A 11 -14.75 -28.53 -37.71
N ARG A 12 -14.41 -27.35 -38.20
CA ARG A 12 -13.18 -26.61 -37.86
C ARG A 12 -13.40 -25.94 -36.50
N THR A 13 -12.71 -26.41 -35.48
CA THR A 13 -12.69 -25.82 -34.15
C THR A 13 -11.93 -24.49 -34.26
N GLU A 14 -12.65 -23.37 -34.15
CA GLU A 14 -12.04 -22.06 -33.98
C GLU A 14 -11.40 -22.00 -32.58
N GLN A 15 -10.08 -21.83 -32.54
CA GLN A 15 -9.35 -21.52 -31.32
C GLN A 15 -9.68 -20.08 -30.92
N PRO A 16 -9.96 -19.80 -29.63
CA PRO A 16 -10.09 -18.42 -29.16
C PRO A 16 -8.73 -17.74 -29.31
N SER A 17 -8.71 -16.61 -29.99
CA SER A 17 -7.55 -15.70 -30.10
C SER A 17 -7.13 -15.25 -28.71
N GLU A 18 -5.85 -15.48 -28.37
CA GLU A 18 -5.21 -14.92 -27.19
C GLU A 18 -5.35 -13.38 -27.22
N PRO A 19 -5.65 -12.74 -26.07
CA PRO A 19 -5.65 -11.29 -26.00
C PRO A 19 -4.23 -10.80 -26.24
N THR A 20 -4.03 -10.07 -27.33
CA THR A 20 -2.82 -9.30 -27.62
C THR A 20 -2.53 -8.42 -26.42
N GLY A 21 -1.30 -8.54 -25.89
CA GLY A 21 -0.83 -7.75 -24.77
C GLY A 21 -1.05 -6.26 -25.03
N HIS A 22 -2.01 -5.70 -24.32
CA HIS A 22 -2.11 -4.28 -24.13
C HIS A 22 -1.00 -3.91 -23.14
N ASP A 23 -0.13 -3.02 -23.56
CA ASP A 23 0.94 -2.47 -22.77
C ASP A 23 0.35 -1.88 -21.47
N ALA A 24 0.64 -2.52 -20.34
CA ALA A 24 0.11 -2.18 -19.03
C ALA A 24 0.67 -0.84 -18.49
N GLU A 25 1.44 -0.11 -19.29
CA GLU A 25 2.01 1.19 -18.95
C GLU A 25 1.10 2.38 -19.29
N ASP A 26 0.15 2.22 -20.25
CA ASP A 26 -0.69 3.33 -20.73
C ASP A 26 -1.99 3.55 -19.93
N ASP A 27 -2.40 2.57 -19.10
CA ASP A 27 -3.63 2.68 -18.28
C ASP A 27 -3.45 3.48 -16.96
N LEU A 28 -2.23 3.96 -16.66
CA LEU A 28 -1.95 4.79 -15.47
C LEU A 28 -2.15 6.29 -15.72
N GLU A 29 -2.51 6.73 -16.93
CA GLU A 29 -2.78 8.15 -17.24
C GLU A 29 -4.07 8.69 -16.61
N ALA A 30 -5.01 7.85 -16.20
CA ALA A 30 -6.16 8.32 -15.45
C ALA A 30 -5.70 8.85 -14.08
N PRO A 31 -6.23 10.00 -13.59
CA PRO A 31 -5.83 10.60 -12.31
C PRO A 31 -6.26 9.71 -11.13
N CYS A 32 -5.50 8.65 -10.87
CA CYS A 32 -5.74 7.69 -9.80
C CYS A 32 -4.92 8.08 -8.55
N SER A 33 -5.61 8.49 -7.48
CA SER A 33 -4.95 8.85 -6.21
C SER A 33 -4.19 7.67 -5.59
N ILE A 34 -4.68 6.44 -5.78
CA ILE A 34 -3.98 5.23 -5.29
C ILE A 34 -2.67 5.04 -6.04
N ALA A 35 -2.69 5.11 -7.40
CA ALA A 35 -1.47 4.98 -8.20
C ALA A 35 -0.42 6.01 -7.79
N ARG A 36 -0.80 7.28 -7.68
CA ARG A 36 0.09 8.37 -7.23
C ARG A 36 0.64 8.16 -5.82
N SER A 37 -0.16 7.61 -4.92
CA SER A 37 0.32 7.27 -3.56
C SER A 37 1.33 6.13 -3.59
N LEU A 38 1.11 5.12 -4.44
CA LEU A 38 2.01 3.97 -4.57
C LEU A 38 3.37 4.35 -5.18
N GLU A 39 3.49 5.42 -5.96
CA GLU A 39 4.78 5.95 -6.41
C GLU A 39 5.68 6.33 -5.21
N ILE A 40 5.08 6.79 -4.12
CA ILE A 40 5.80 7.18 -2.90
C ILE A 40 5.95 6.01 -1.93
N ILE A 41 4.86 5.29 -1.65
CA ILE A 41 4.81 4.30 -0.57
C ILE A 41 4.68 2.84 -1.05
N GLY A 42 4.59 2.56 -2.35
CA GLY A 42 4.30 1.22 -2.89
C GLY A 42 5.41 0.18 -2.74
N ASP A 43 6.57 0.56 -2.26
CA ASP A 43 7.70 -0.35 -2.03
C ASP A 43 7.65 -0.95 -0.62
N ARG A 44 7.92 -2.26 -0.50
CA ARG A 44 7.87 -2.98 0.80
C ARG A 44 8.77 -2.37 1.86
N TRP A 45 9.96 -1.91 1.49
CA TRP A 45 10.89 -1.33 2.45
C TRP A 45 10.41 0.02 2.95
N THR A 46 9.78 0.79 2.08
CA THR A 46 9.18 2.08 2.43
C THR A 46 8.08 1.90 3.47
N ILE A 47 7.17 0.93 3.29
CA ILE A 47 6.12 0.61 4.28
C ILE A 47 6.73 0.17 5.61
N LEU A 48 7.77 -0.67 5.59
CA LEU A 48 8.42 -1.14 6.82
C LEU A 48 9.20 -0.01 7.53
N ILE A 49 9.83 0.89 6.80
CA ILE A 49 10.48 2.09 7.36
C ILE A 49 9.44 2.99 8.04
N LEU A 50 8.29 3.20 7.42
CA LEU A 50 7.20 3.98 8.00
C LEU A 50 6.65 3.32 9.28
N ARG A 51 6.43 2.01 9.27
CA ARG A 51 6.07 1.24 10.47
C ARG A 51 7.04 1.52 11.62
N ASP A 52 8.34 1.45 11.35
CA ASP A 52 9.37 1.64 12.37
C ASP A 52 9.45 3.10 12.83
N ALA A 53 9.23 4.05 11.92
CA ALA A 53 9.13 5.47 12.28
C ALA A 53 7.96 5.74 13.25
N PHE A 54 6.80 5.09 13.06
CA PHE A 54 5.68 5.14 14.00
C PHE A 54 6.00 4.46 15.34
N ARG A 55 6.85 3.41 15.34
CA ARG A 55 7.38 2.78 16.57
C ARG A 55 8.43 3.65 17.28
N GLY A 56 8.78 4.81 16.70
CA GLY A 56 9.73 5.75 17.29
C GLY A 56 11.19 5.53 16.89
N LEU A 57 11.51 4.60 15.97
CA LEU A 57 12.85 4.46 15.42
C LEU A 57 13.12 5.62 14.46
N ARG A 58 14.19 6.36 14.72
CA ARG A 58 14.46 7.63 14.00
C ARG A 58 15.82 7.68 13.35
N ARG A 59 16.76 6.86 13.83
CA ARG A 59 18.16 6.92 13.37
C ARG A 59 18.41 5.89 12.28
N PHE A 60 19.29 6.23 11.35
CA PHE A 60 19.64 5.36 10.24
C PHE A 60 20.08 3.96 10.70
N ASP A 61 20.96 3.89 11.72
CA ASP A 61 21.49 2.60 12.18
C ASP A 61 20.46 1.79 12.98
N GLU A 62 19.49 2.44 13.64
CA GLU A 62 18.36 1.78 14.30
C GLU A 62 17.45 1.11 13.27
N LEU A 63 17.00 1.88 12.27
CA LEU A 63 16.18 1.39 11.16
C LEU A 63 16.87 0.25 10.39
N ARG A 64 18.17 0.44 10.10
CA ARG A 64 18.94 -0.59 9.40
C ARG A 64 19.02 -1.90 10.17
N ARG A 65 19.20 -1.84 11.48
CA ARG A 65 19.32 -3.01 12.37
C ARG A 65 17.98 -3.73 12.50
N ASP A 66 16.90 -3.01 12.73
CA ASP A 66 15.56 -3.58 12.90
C ASP A 66 15.08 -4.26 11.61
N LEU A 67 15.28 -3.62 10.47
CA LEU A 67 14.81 -4.12 9.18
C LEU A 67 15.75 -5.15 8.51
N GLY A 68 17.02 -5.24 8.92
CA GLY A 68 18.02 -6.03 8.19
C GLY A 68 18.26 -5.56 6.75
N ILE A 69 17.92 -4.31 6.42
CA ILE A 69 17.95 -3.74 5.08
C ILE A 69 19.38 -3.37 4.64
N PRO A 70 19.76 -3.57 3.36
CA PRO A 70 21.02 -3.10 2.83
C PRO A 70 21.15 -1.58 2.94
N ARG A 71 22.36 -1.11 3.32
CA ARG A 71 22.62 0.32 3.57
C ARG A 71 22.21 1.23 2.41
N ALA A 72 22.52 0.84 1.18
CA ALA A 72 22.22 1.63 -0.01
C ALA A 72 20.71 1.74 -0.24
N VAL A 73 19.98 0.64 -0.03
CA VAL A 73 18.52 0.61 -0.18
C VAL A 73 17.85 1.50 0.88
N LEU A 74 18.27 1.39 2.15
CA LEU A 74 17.73 2.27 3.20
C LEU A 74 17.99 3.75 2.90
N ALA A 75 19.21 4.10 2.45
CA ALA A 75 19.56 5.46 2.11
C ALA A 75 18.69 6.02 0.98
N ASP A 76 18.44 5.22 -0.07
CA ASP A 76 17.58 5.59 -1.20
C ASP A 76 16.12 5.79 -0.74
N ARG A 77 15.56 4.86 0.03
CA ARG A 77 14.19 4.95 0.52
C ARG A 77 13.97 6.14 1.47
N LEU A 78 14.90 6.37 2.39
CA LEU A 78 14.84 7.53 3.28
C LEU A 78 14.94 8.85 2.49
N LYS A 79 15.80 8.89 1.46
CA LYS A 79 15.89 10.06 0.58
C LYS A 79 14.55 10.31 -0.13
N LYS A 80 13.96 9.29 -0.75
CA LYS A 80 12.65 9.41 -1.43
C LYS A 80 11.55 9.90 -0.49
N LEU A 81 11.48 9.38 0.73
CA LEU A 81 10.51 9.81 1.72
C LEU A 81 10.72 11.26 2.18
N VAL A 82 11.98 11.72 2.25
CA VAL A 82 12.29 13.13 2.56
C VAL A 82 11.94 14.03 1.38
N ASP A 83 12.32 13.64 0.16
CA ASP A 83 12.02 14.41 -1.06
C ASP A 83 10.49 14.54 -1.29
N ALA A 84 9.73 13.50 -0.95
CA ALA A 84 8.26 13.50 -1.00
C ALA A 84 7.59 14.25 0.17
N GLY A 85 8.36 14.74 1.15
CA GLY A 85 7.82 15.45 2.31
C GLY A 85 7.13 14.57 3.36
N VAL A 86 7.24 13.25 3.27
CA VAL A 86 6.69 12.29 4.25
C VAL A 86 7.54 12.24 5.52
N LEU A 87 8.87 12.30 5.35
CA LEU A 87 9.82 12.44 6.44
C LEU A 87 10.55 13.78 6.35
N HIS A 88 11.04 14.28 7.48
CA HIS A 88 12.04 15.30 7.49
C HIS A 88 13.30 14.82 8.20
N ARG A 89 14.45 15.31 7.73
CA ARG A 89 15.76 15.02 8.30
C ARG A 89 16.14 16.11 9.29
N ARG A 90 16.49 15.74 10.52
CA ARG A 90 16.92 16.64 11.57
C ARG A 90 18.30 16.24 12.08
N ARG A 91 19.24 17.15 12.08
CA ARG A 91 20.54 16.92 12.68
C ARG A 91 20.41 16.94 14.21
N TYR A 92 20.95 15.89 14.86
CA TYR A 92 21.00 15.79 16.31
C TYR A 92 22.42 15.81 16.88
N GLN A 93 23.45 15.66 16.03
CA GLN A 93 24.87 15.70 16.39
C GLN A 93 25.67 16.35 15.28
N GLU A 94 26.57 17.28 15.63
CA GLU A 94 27.40 18.02 14.65
C GLU A 94 28.71 17.30 14.32
N HIS A 95 29.36 16.70 15.32
CA HIS A 95 30.68 16.09 15.17
C HIS A 95 30.75 14.69 15.78
N PRO A 96 30.85 13.58 14.97
CA PRO A 96 30.57 13.58 13.54
C PRO A 96 29.11 13.89 13.23
N PRO A 97 28.80 14.42 12.02
CA PRO A 97 27.40 14.75 11.68
C PRO A 97 26.50 13.54 11.73
N ARG A 98 25.41 13.62 12.51
CA ARG A 98 24.41 12.56 12.59
C ARG A 98 23.00 13.14 12.50
N ASP A 99 22.18 12.48 11.70
CA ASP A 99 20.81 12.90 11.44
C ASP A 99 19.81 11.85 11.91
N GLU A 100 18.63 12.32 12.28
CA GLU A 100 17.44 11.50 12.54
C GLU A 100 16.35 11.84 11.52
N TYR A 101 15.47 10.88 11.29
CA TYR A 101 14.34 10.98 10.38
C TYR A 101 13.05 10.98 11.20
N ARG A 102 12.20 11.96 10.98
CA ARG A 102 10.93 12.12 11.71
C ARG A 102 9.78 12.27 10.74
N LEU A 103 8.63 11.72 11.10
CA LEU A 103 7.39 11.92 10.35
C LEU A 103 7.01 13.40 10.34
N THR A 104 6.61 13.88 9.17
CA THR A 104 5.93 15.17 9.00
C THR A 104 4.44 15.03 9.31
N PRO A 105 3.65 16.10 9.36
CA PRO A 105 2.18 15.98 9.41
C PRO A 105 1.63 15.09 8.28
N MET A 106 2.11 15.26 7.04
CA MET A 106 1.76 14.40 5.90
C MET A 106 2.13 12.93 6.14
N GLY A 107 3.29 12.68 6.76
CA GLY A 107 3.72 11.31 7.11
C GLY A 107 2.85 10.68 8.20
N ILE A 108 2.39 11.48 9.17
CA ILE A 108 1.50 11.00 10.26
C ILE A 108 0.14 10.56 9.69
N GLU A 109 -0.36 11.23 8.67
CA GLU A 109 -1.63 10.88 8.00
C GLU A 109 -1.59 9.51 7.29
N LEU A 110 -0.42 8.88 7.13
CA LEU A 110 -0.30 7.49 6.64
C LEU A 110 -0.62 6.43 7.71
N SER A 111 -0.78 6.82 8.98
CA SER A 111 -1.08 5.87 10.06
C SER A 111 -2.30 4.97 9.79
N PRO A 112 -3.47 5.46 9.35
CA PRO A 112 -4.62 4.61 9.08
C PRO A 112 -4.36 3.56 7.99
N ILE A 113 -3.53 3.87 6.99
CA ILE A 113 -3.16 2.95 5.91
C ILE A 113 -2.33 1.80 6.48
N LEU A 114 -1.36 2.09 7.34
CA LEU A 114 -0.52 1.08 7.98
C LEU A 114 -1.33 0.19 8.94
N VAL A 115 -2.24 0.79 9.71
CA VAL A 115 -3.14 0.04 10.61
C VAL A 115 -4.07 -0.86 9.81
N ALA A 116 -4.65 -0.37 8.69
CA ALA A 116 -5.48 -1.18 7.81
C ALA A 116 -4.71 -2.37 7.22
N LEU A 117 -3.48 -2.13 6.77
CA LEU A 117 -2.61 -3.18 6.23
C LEU A 117 -2.25 -4.22 7.30
N MET A 118 -1.99 -3.78 8.52
CA MET A 118 -1.71 -4.65 9.67
C MET A 118 -2.93 -5.52 10.00
N HIS A 119 -4.11 -4.95 10.19
CA HIS A 119 -5.33 -5.71 10.50
C HIS A 119 -5.68 -6.71 9.40
N TRP A 120 -5.46 -6.35 8.12
CA TRP A 120 -5.65 -7.29 7.02
C TRP A 120 -4.66 -8.46 7.09
N GLY A 121 -3.39 -8.18 7.37
CA GLY A 121 -2.36 -9.20 7.55
C GLY A 121 -2.63 -10.13 8.74
N ASP A 122 -3.00 -9.55 9.87
CA ASP A 122 -3.33 -10.29 11.10
C ASP A 122 -4.52 -11.24 10.88
N ARG A 123 -5.53 -10.77 10.14
CA ARG A 123 -6.73 -11.57 9.87
C ARG A 123 -6.50 -12.74 8.91
N TRP A 124 -5.65 -12.54 7.89
CA TRP A 124 -5.59 -13.48 6.77
C TRP A 124 -4.25 -14.23 6.64
N LEU A 125 -3.19 -13.77 7.32
CA LEU A 125 -1.84 -14.27 7.17
C LEU A 125 -1.18 -14.67 8.49
N ALA A 126 -1.83 -14.46 9.64
CA ALA A 126 -1.29 -14.78 10.96
C ALA A 126 -2.00 -16.01 11.54
N ASP A 127 -1.42 -17.19 11.36
CA ASP A 127 -1.99 -18.47 11.82
C ASP A 127 -2.12 -18.54 13.35
N ASP A 128 -1.17 -17.95 14.08
CA ASP A 128 -1.11 -17.94 15.55
C ASP A 128 -1.70 -16.66 16.20
N GLY A 129 -2.41 -15.85 15.40
CA GLY A 129 -2.96 -14.57 15.83
C GLY A 129 -2.01 -13.38 15.64
N PRO A 130 -2.46 -12.15 15.96
CA PRO A 130 -1.71 -10.93 15.69
C PRO A 130 -0.42 -10.86 16.52
N PRO A 131 0.75 -10.66 15.88
CA PRO A 131 2.03 -10.54 16.61
C PRO A 131 2.14 -9.22 17.40
N THR A 132 1.29 -8.24 17.11
CA THR A 132 1.24 -6.93 17.77
C THR A 132 -0.19 -6.42 17.78
N VAL A 133 -0.65 -5.93 18.93
CA VAL A 133 -1.95 -5.26 19.07
C VAL A 133 -1.70 -3.77 19.29
N LEU A 134 -2.41 -2.91 18.55
CA LEU A 134 -2.39 -1.48 18.76
C LEU A 134 -3.52 -1.10 19.74
N VAL A 135 -3.18 -0.31 20.74
CA VAL A 135 -4.14 0.13 21.76
C VAL A 135 -4.17 1.66 21.85
N HIS A 136 -5.33 2.19 22.21
CA HIS A 136 -5.47 3.59 22.58
C HIS A 136 -4.83 3.81 23.95
N GLU A 137 -3.71 4.54 24.00
CA GLU A 137 -2.86 4.70 25.20
C GLU A 137 -3.62 5.03 26.47
N PRO A 138 -4.58 5.99 26.48
CA PRO A 138 -5.27 6.37 27.70
C PRO A 138 -6.18 5.30 28.32
N CYS A 139 -6.75 4.39 27.55
CA CYS A 139 -7.71 3.41 28.05
C CYS A 139 -7.32 1.96 27.79
N GLY A 140 -6.26 1.70 27.01
CA GLY A 140 -5.83 0.34 26.68
C GLY A 140 -6.76 -0.44 25.75
N THR A 141 -7.78 0.20 25.18
CA THR A 141 -8.70 -0.45 24.23
C THR A 141 -8.02 -0.63 22.88
N ASP A 142 -8.26 -1.78 22.26
CA ASP A 142 -7.73 -2.10 20.95
C ASP A 142 -8.20 -1.09 19.89
N VAL A 143 -7.29 -0.72 18.99
CA VAL A 143 -7.60 0.20 17.89
C VAL A 143 -8.28 -0.58 16.78
N GLU A 144 -9.50 -0.18 16.45
CA GLU A 144 -10.27 -0.71 15.34
C GLU A 144 -10.35 0.31 14.19
N LEU A 145 -10.45 -0.19 12.97
CA LEU A 145 -10.73 0.63 11.79
C LEU A 145 -12.14 0.32 11.27
N GLY A 146 -12.92 1.37 11.06
CA GLY A 146 -14.27 1.28 10.53
C GLY A 146 -14.58 2.44 9.59
N PHE A 147 -15.69 2.30 8.87
CA PHE A 147 -16.24 3.38 8.05
C PHE A 147 -17.45 3.96 8.76
N HIS A 148 -17.41 5.25 9.05
CA HIS A 148 -18.48 5.98 9.70
C HIS A 148 -19.05 7.06 8.78
N CYS A 149 -20.37 7.10 8.62
CA CYS A 149 -21.05 8.14 7.87
C CYS A 149 -21.48 9.27 8.82
N ARG A 150 -20.81 10.41 8.71
CA ARG A 150 -21.10 11.59 9.57
C ARG A 150 -22.51 12.16 9.39
N THR A 151 -23.14 11.95 8.23
CA THR A 151 -24.50 12.45 7.96
C THR A 151 -25.56 11.54 8.56
N CYS A 152 -25.37 10.22 8.45
CA CYS A 152 -26.31 9.23 8.98
C CYS A 152 -26.01 8.87 10.44
N ASP A 153 -24.83 9.23 10.95
CA ASP A 153 -24.30 8.89 12.27
C ASP A 153 -24.31 7.38 12.54
N VAL A 154 -23.85 6.60 11.53
CA VAL A 154 -23.80 5.13 11.59
C VAL A 154 -22.50 4.59 11.02
N ASP A 155 -22.05 3.47 11.55
CA ASP A 155 -20.99 2.67 10.94
C ASP A 155 -21.54 1.81 9.82
N PHE A 156 -20.76 1.60 8.77
CA PHE A 156 -21.20 0.84 7.61
C PHE A 156 -20.10 -0.07 7.05
N PRO A 157 -20.48 -1.19 6.38
CA PRO A 157 -19.51 -2.12 5.83
C PRO A 157 -18.83 -1.57 4.55
N PRO A 158 -17.63 -2.04 4.20
CA PRO A 158 -16.92 -1.64 2.97
C PRO A 158 -17.75 -1.81 1.70
N THR A 159 -18.65 -2.78 1.67
CA THR A 159 -19.55 -3.06 0.54
C THR A 159 -20.61 -1.98 0.27
N ALA A 160 -20.79 -1.06 1.20
CA ALA A 160 -21.68 0.10 1.02
C ALA A 160 -20.99 1.32 0.41
N ILE A 161 -19.70 1.22 0.06
CA ILE A 161 -18.95 2.29 -0.57
C ILE A 161 -19.16 2.25 -2.08
N VAL A 162 -19.56 3.38 -2.66
CA VAL A 162 -19.65 3.57 -4.10
C VAL A 162 -18.80 4.77 -4.54
N SER A 163 -18.23 4.71 -5.73
CA SER A 163 -17.48 5.82 -6.31
C SER A 163 -18.37 6.71 -7.18
N ARG A 164 -18.03 7.98 -7.25
CA ARG A 164 -18.57 8.96 -8.23
C ARG A 164 -17.42 9.82 -8.72
N PRO A 165 -17.53 10.42 -9.92
CA PRO A 165 -16.52 11.36 -10.39
C PRO A 165 -16.29 12.48 -9.37
N GLY A 166 -15.01 12.75 -9.09
CA GLY A 166 -14.58 13.84 -8.23
C GLY A 166 -14.23 15.10 -9.05
N PRO A 167 -13.96 16.23 -8.39
CA PRO A 167 -13.61 17.48 -9.09
C PRO A 167 -12.30 17.39 -9.89
N GLY A 168 -11.46 16.41 -9.62
CA GLY A 168 -10.21 16.15 -10.35
C GLY A 168 -10.33 15.07 -11.44
N SER A 169 -11.53 14.54 -11.71
CA SER A 169 -11.73 13.66 -12.86
C SER A 169 -11.70 14.50 -14.13
N ALA A 170 -10.88 14.11 -15.12
CA ALA A 170 -10.92 14.73 -16.44
C ALA A 170 -12.35 14.60 -17.01
N ALA A 171 -12.86 15.69 -17.57
CA ALA A 171 -14.13 15.71 -18.26
C ALA A 171 -14.02 15.03 -19.61
#